data_06e84877c3f96db67240e59daeb60f6b
#
_entry.id   06e84877c3f96db67240e59daeb60f6b
#
_cell.length_a   1.000
_cell.length_b   1.000
_cell.length_c   1.000
_cell.angle_alpha   90.00
_cell.angle_beta   90.00
_cell.angle_gamma   90.00
#
_symmetry.space_group_name_H-M   'P 1'
#
loop_
_entity.id
_entity.type
_entity.pdbx_description
1 polymer ?
#
loop_
_entity_poly.entity_id
_entity_poly.type
_entity_poly.pdbx_seq_one_letter_code
_entity_poly.pdbx_strand_id
1 'polypeptide(L)'
;GDGTADSLIFYPGPHEFDIDDEEFFPVTLYGISEFGCIDSLQLMIFVDHDAVIFAPNSFTPDNDGLNDTWFPTYSASIDENHFEVQIYNRWGEIIFEAKDFSNTWDGTYKGKACQVGTYTYRILYKRKYSEERHHVVGHISLIR
;
A
#
# COMPACT_ATOMS: atom_id res chain seq x y z
N GLY A 1 13.07 -17.94 0.09
CA GLY A 1 13.40 -18.64 1.33
C GLY A 1 14.72 -18.17 1.89
N ASP A 2 14.94 -18.33 3.17
CA ASP A 2 16.16 -17.96 3.90
C ASP A 2 17.42 -18.80 3.54
N GLY A 3 17.29 -19.75 2.62
CA GLY A 3 18.36 -20.67 2.20
C GLY A 3 18.73 -21.72 3.25
N THR A 4 17.97 -21.86 4.33
CA THR A 4 18.20 -22.86 5.37
C THR A 4 17.55 -24.20 5.01
N ALA A 5 18.12 -25.28 5.53
CA ALA A 5 17.57 -26.62 5.41
C ALA A 5 17.66 -27.33 6.76
N ASP A 6 16.52 -27.59 7.38
CA ASP A 6 16.44 -28.39 8.61
C ASP A 6 16.15 -29.84 8.24
N SER A 7 17.05 -30.74 8.64
CA SER A 7 16.90 -32.16 8.42
C SER A 7 16.59 -32.89 9.74
N LEU A 8 15.73 -33.91 9.69
CA LEU A 8 15.37 -34.78 10.82
C LEU A 8 14.64 -34.08 11.98
N ILE A 9 14.04 -32.90 11.75
CA ILE A 9 13.29 -32.20 12.79
C ILE A 9 11.79 -32.32 12.48
N PHE A 10 11.03 -32.81 13.45
CA PHE A 10 9.58 -32.95 13.33
C PHE A 10 8.89 -31.58 13.36
N TYR A 11 9.52 -30.60 13.98
CA TYR A 11 9.12 -29.19 14.01
C TYR A 11 10.35 -28.34 13.69
N PRO A 12 10.55 -27.95 12.43
CA PRO A 12 11.63 -27.02 12.08
C PRO A 12 11.45 -25.70 12.85
N GLY A 13 12.55 -25.04 13.15
CA GLY A 13 12.55 -23.74 13.79
C GLY A 13 11.90 -22.67 12.93
N PRO A 14 11.74 -21.45 13.45
CA PRO A 14 11.24 -20.34 12.65
C PRO A 14 12.24 -20.00 11.55
N HIS A 15 11.72 -19.73 10.35
CA HIS A 15 12.50 -19.30 9.19
C HIS A 15 12.22 -17.83 8.91
N GLU A 16 13.27 -17.09 8.60
CA GLU A 16 13.16 -15.70 8.14
C GLU A 16 13.17 -15.66 6.60
N PHE A 17 12.33 -14.81 6.04
CA PHE A 17 12.25 -14.58 4.60
C PHE A 17 12.70 -13.15 4.31
N ASP A 18 13.66 -13.00 3.40
CA ASP A 18 14.01 -11.70 2.85
C ASP A 18 12.89 -11.26 1.93
N ILE A 19 12.21 -10.17 2.31
CA ILE A 19 10.95 -9.70 1.71
C ILE A 19 11.15 -8.43 0.89
N ASP A 20 12.30 -8.31 0.21
CA ASP A 20 12.62 -7.08 -0.51
C ASP A 20 11.65 -6.79 -1.66
N ASP A 21 11.15 -7.80 -2.39
CA ASP A 21 10.20 -7.59 -3.49
C ASP A 21 9.28 -8.80 -3.79
N GLU A 22 9.49 -9.96 -3.15
CA GLU A 22 8.69 -11.16 -3.42
C GLU A 22 7.64 -11.40 -2.34
N GLU A 23 6.38 -11.49 -2.74
CA GLU A 23 5.25 -11.79 -1.86
C GLU A 23 4.97 -13.29 -1.74
N PHE A 24 5.52 -14.11 -2.64
CA PHE A 24 5.32 -15.55 -2.69
C PHE A 24 6.64 -16.29 -2.62
N PHE A 25 6.79 -17.13 -1.62
CA PHE A 25 8.01 -17.92 -1.40
C PHE A 25 7.72 -19.40 -1.60
N PRO A 26 8.40 -20.08 -2.54
CA PRO A 26 8.29 -21.52 -2.68
C PRO A 26 9.03 -22.21 -1.53
N VAL A 27 8.32 -22.99 -0.74
CA VAL A 27 8.88 -23.84 0.30
C VAL A 27 8.70 -25.29 -0.10
N THR A 28 9.79 -26.05 -0.14
CA THR A 28 9.77 -27.47 -0.49
C THR A 28 10.12 -28.30 0.74
N LEU A 29 9.19 -29.18 1.12
CA LEU A 29 9.40 -30.18 2.17
C LEU A 29 9.83 -31.49 1.51
N TYR A 30 10.92 -32.06 1.97
CA TYR A 30 11.40 -33.39 1.58
C TYR A 30 11.19 -34.39 2.70
N GLY A 31 10.51 -35.48 2.42
CA GLY A 31 10.39 -36.62 3.29
C GLY A 31 11.34 -37.73 2.84
N ILE A 32 12.15 -38.27 3.73
CA ILE A 32 13.06 -39.38 3.43
C ILE A 32 12.68 -40.55 4.36
N SER A 33 12.32 -41.70 3.76
CA SER A 33 12.04 -42.92 4.52
C SER A 33 13.32 -43.58 5.03
N GLU A 34 13.18 -44.49 5.98
CA GLU A 34 14.28 -45.32 6.48
C GLU A 34 14.93 -46.17 5.39
N PHE A 35 14.23 -46.43 4.28
CA PHE A 35 14.74 -47.15 3.11
C PHE A 35 15.31 -46.25 2.04
N GLY A 36 15.45 -44.95 2.30
CA GLY A 36 16.01 -43.99 1.37
C GLY A 36 15.07 -43.51 0.26
N CYS A 37 13.78 -43.83 0.33
CA CYS A 37 12.79 -43.26 -0.60
C CYS A 37 12.56 -41.79 -0.26
N ILE A 38 12.59 -40.97 -1.28
CA ILE A 38 12.41 -39.51 -1.15
C ILE A 38 11.05 -39.14 -1.76
N ASP A 39 10.26 -38.39 -1.04
CA ASP A 39 9.06 -37.69 -1.53
C ASP A 39 9.19 -36.20 -1.23
N SER A 40 8.52 -35.37 -2.02
CA SER A 40 8.59 -33.92 -1.81
C SER A 40 7.25 -33.26 -2.02
N LEU A 41 6.97 -32.27 -1.21
CA LEU A 41 5.81 -31.37 -1.34
C LEU A 41 6.29 -29.93 -1.43
N GLN A 42 5.88 -29.23 -2.48
CA GLN A 42 6.12 -27.81 -2.62
C GLN A 42 4.86 -27.03 -2.28
N LEU A 43 5.03 -26.02 -1.44
CA LEU A 43 4.00 -25.05 -1.05
C LEU A 43 4.48 -23.65 -1.40
N MET A 44 3.55 -22.79 -1.79
CA MET A 44 3.80 -21.37 -1.91
C MET A 44 3.33 -20.70 -0.62
N ILE A 45 4.26 -20.09 0.11
CA ILE A 45 3.96 -19.26 1.28
C ILE A 45 3.78 -17.83 0.81
N PHE A 46 2.66 -17.24 1.15
CA PHE A 46 2.37 -15.84 0.93
C PHE A 46 2.71 -15.05 2.19
N VAL A 47 3.52 -14.00 2.04
CA VAL A 47 3.81 -13.04 3.11
C VAL A 47 3.08 -11.75 2.81
N ASP A 48 2.06 -11.42 3.61
CA ASP A 48 1.29 -10.19 3.46
C ASP A 48 2.02 -9.04 4.17
N HIS A 49 2.26 -7.97 3.43
CA HIS A 49 2.81 -6.73 3.98
C HIS A 49 1.67 -5.81 4.42
N ASP A 50 1.85 -5.17 5.56
CA ASP A 50 0.91 -4.16 6.00
C ASP A 50 0.80 -3.03 4.96
N ALA A 51 -0.43 -2.74 4.56
CA ALA A 51 -0.70 -1.60 3.70
C ALA A 51 -0.54 -0.31 4.49
N VAL A 52 0.48 0.46 4.15
CA VAL A 52 0.74 1.76 4.77
C VAL A 52 0.36 2.86 3.80
N ILE A 53 -0.45 3.81 4.27
CA ILE A 53 -0.76 5.05 3.56
C ILE A 53 -0.31 6.21 4.46
N PHE A 54 0.52 7.07 3.92
CA PHE A 54 0.89 8.33 4.53
C PHE A 54 0.31 9.47 3.69
N ALA A 55 -0.59 10.25 4.27
CA ALA A 55 -1.18 11.42 3.67
C ALA A 55 -0.61 12.69 4.30
N PRO A 56 0.09 13.54 3.54
CA PRO A 56 0.59 14.81 4.06
C PRO A 56 -0.55 15.66 4.63
N ASN A 57 -0.31 16.34 5.73
CA ASN A 57 -1.32 17.18 6.40
C ASN A 57 -1.38 18.61 5.88
N SER A 58 -0.45 19.01 5.01
CA SER A 58 -0.40 20.35 4.40
C SER A 58 0.36 20.33 3.08
N PHE A 59 0.09 21.32 2.22
CA PHE A 59 0.85 21.61 1.01
C PHE A 59 0.73 23.09 0.64
N THR A 60 1.63 23.58 -0.22
CA THR A 60 1.80 25.00 -0.55
C THR A 60 1.90 25.17 -2.08
N PRO A 61 0.76 25.23 -2.79
CA PRO A 61 0.78 25.40 -4.24
C PRO A 61 1.09 26.86 -4.64
N ASP A 62 2.35 27.25 -4.53
CA ASP A 62 2.86 28.59 -4.88
C ASP A 62 3.82 28.60 -6.09
N ASN A 63 4.02 27.44 -6.72
CA ASN A 63 4.87 27.19 -7.90
C ASN A 63 6.37 27.42 -7.64
N ASP A 64 6.84 27.23 -6.43
CA ASP A 64 8.27 27.23 -6.12
C ASP A 64 8.98 25.90 -6.40
N GLY A 65 8.23 24.86 -6.77
CA GLY A 65 8.69 23.49 -7.03
C GLY A 65 8.73 22.60 -5.81
N LEU A 66 8.27 23.06 -4.65
CA LEU A 66 8.23 22.28 -3.40
C LEU A 66 6.81 22.22 -2.84
N ASN A 67 6.30 21.00 -2.63
CA ASN A 67 4.96 20.77 -2.09
C ASN A 67 3.81 21.48 -2.85
N ASP A 68 4.00 21.72 -4.15
CA ASP A 68 3.01 22.38 -5.00
C ASP A 68 1.77 21.54 -5.25
N THR A 69 1.86 20.23 -5.03
CA THR A 69 0.75 19.30 -5.19
C THR A 69 0.61 18.41 -3.98
N TRP A 70 -0.61 17.97 -3.74
CA TRP A 70 -0.91 17.01 -2.68
C TRP A 70 -1.33 15.66 -3.25
N PHE A 71 -0.71 14.61 -2.73
CA PHE A 71 -1.10 13.22 -2.94
C PHE A 71 -0.56 12.35 -1.78
N PRO A 72 -1.26 11.29 -1.37
CA PRO A 72 -0.74 10.37 -0.37
C PRO A 72 0.37 9.49 -0.94
N THR A 73 1.33 9.12 -0.12
CA THR A 73 2.28 8.04 -0.41
C THR A 73 1.75 6.72 0.15
N TYR A 74 2.12 5.60 -0.46
CA TYR A 74 1.56 4.29 -0.14
C TYR A 74 2.61 3.20 -0.36
N SER A 75 2.43 2.07 0.33
CA SER A 75 3.26 0.87 0.16
C SER A 75 2.85 0.07 -1.08
N ALA A 76 3.77 -0.75 -1.59
CA ALA A 76 3.55 -1.61 -2.75
C ALA A 76 2.43 -2.65 -2.55
N SER A 77 2.00 -2.90 -1.32
CA SER A 77 0.91 -3.82 -0.97
C SER A 77 -0.49 -3.29 -1.28
N ILE A 78 -0.62 -2.04 -1.74
CA ILE A 78 -1.92 -1.50 -2.18
C ILE A 78 -2.21 -1.88 -3.63
N ASP A 79 -3.44 -2.33 -3.87
CA ASP A 79 -3.94 -2.63 -5.21
C ASP A 79 -4.30 -1.33 -5.95
N GLU A 80 -3.52 -1.02 -6.98
CA GLU A 80 -3.69 0.19 -7.81
C GLU A 80 -5.05 0.25 -8.51
N ASN A 81 -5.64 -0.90 -8.84
CA ASN A 81 -6.94 -0.94 -9.51
C ASN A 81 -8.12 -0.67 -8.58
N HIS A 82 -7.86 -0.66 -7.27
CA HIS A 82 -8.86 -0.47 -6.23
C HIS A 82 -8.47 0.63 -5.26
N PHE A 83 -7.91 1.71 -5.82
CA PHE A 83 -7.50 2.91 -5.09
C PHE A 83 -8.31 4.11 -5.57
N GLU A 84 -8.80 4.91 -4.64
CA GLU A 84 -9.54 6.13 -4.92
C GLU A 84 -9.26 7.17 -3.84
N VAL A 85 -8.95 8.39 -4.26
CA VAL A 85 -8.79 9.56 -3.39
C VAL A 85 -9.85 10.58 -3.73
N GLN A 86 -10.53 11.09 -2.72
CA GLN A 86 -11.49 12.18 -2.85
C GLN A 86 -11.14 13.28 -1.86
N ILE A 87 -11.21 14.55 -2.29
CA ILE A 87 -11.03 15.73 -1.44
C ILE A 87 -12.32 16.54 -1.45
N TYR A 88 -12.72 16.95 -0.27
CA TYR A 88 -13.97 17.66 -0.03
C TYR A 88 -13.73 19.06 0.51
N ASN A 89 -14.52 20.00 0.05
CA ASN A 89 -14.60 21.32 0.67
C ASN A 89 -15.47 21.28 1.96
N ARG A 90 -15.55 22.41 2.66
CA ARG A 90 -16.32 22.55 3.91
C ARG A 90 -17.83 22.28 3.78
N TRP A 91 -18.36 22.24 2.58
CA TRP A 91 -19.78 21.96 2.31
C TRP A 91 -20.01 20.50 1.91
N GLY A 92 -18.94 19.68 1.88
CA GLY A 92 -19.03 18.27 1.45
C GLY A 92 -19.05 18.07 -0.06
N GLU A 93 -18.77 19.10 -0.86
CA GLU A 93 -18.64 18.97 -2.30
C GLU A 93 -17.26 18.37 -2.63
N ILE A 94 -17.22 17.35 -3.51
CA ILE A 94 -15.97 16.78 -4.02
C ILE A 94 -15.33 17.79 -4.95
N ILE A 95 -14.13 18.24 -4.61
CA ILE A 95 -13.36 19.21 -5.37
C ILE A 95 -12.18 18.59 -6.11
N PHE A 96 -11.79 17.37 -5.75
CA PHE A 96 -10.79 16.56 -6.42
C PHE A 96 -11.12 15.08 -6.27
N GLU A 97 -10.90 14.31 -7.33
CA GLU A 97 -11.01 12.86 -7.34
C GLU A 97 -9.91 12.28 -8.22
N ALA A 98 -9.22 11.26 -7.72
CA ALA A 98 -8.26 10.46 -8.46
C ALA A 98 -8.48 8.97 -8.19
N LYS A 99 -8.39 8.15 -9.24
CA LYS A 99 -8.50 6.68 -9.19
C LYS A 99 -7.21 5.99 -9.59
N ASP A 100 -6.18 6.77 -9.77
CA ASP A 100 -4.84 6.33 -10.10
C ASP A 100 -3.81 7.17 -9.33
N PHE A 101 -2.57 6.71 -9.34
CA PHE A 101 -1.48 7.35 -8.62
C PHE A 101 -0.77 8.47 -9.37
N SER A 102 -1.19 8.77 -10.59
CA SER A 102 -0.57 9.79 -11.44
C SER A 102 -1.17 11.18 -11.26
N ASN A 103 -2.41 11.24 -10.76
CA ASN A 103 -3.13 12.49 -10.60
C ASN A 103 -2.98 13.05 -9.18
N THR A 104 -2.41 14.24 -9.06
CA THR A 104 -2.20 14.95 -7.80
C THR A 104 -3.03 16.21 -7.74
N TRP A 105 -3.46 16.64 -6.56
CA TRP A 105 -4.23 17.88 -6.40
C TRP A 105 -3.30 19.10 -6.28
N ASP A 106 -3.46 20.05 -7.18
CA ASP A 106 -2.71 21.29 -7.26
C ASP A 106 -3.35 22.46 -6.49
N GLY A 107 -4.36 22.21 -5.68
CA GLY A 107 -5.08 23.26 -4.96
C GLY A 107 -6.04 24.06 -5.82
N THR A 108 -6.44 23.56 -7.00
CA THR A 108 -7.48 24.17 -7.83
C THR A 108 -8.76 23.36 -7.90
N TYR A 109 -9.86 24.03 -8.22
CA TYR A 109 -11.15 23.41 -8.50
C TYR A 109 -11.84 24.18 -9.64
N LYS A 110 -12.26 23.46 -10.69
CA LYS A 110 -12.87 24.05 -11.91
C LYS A 110 -12.05 25.19 -12.50
N GLY A 111 -10.70 25.04 -12.50
CA GLY A 111 -9.76 26.02 -13.05
C GLY A 111 -9.56 27.28 -12.20
N LYS A 112 -10.02 27.27 -10.94
CA LYS A 112 -9.84 28.37 -10.01
C LYS A 112 -9.10 27.90 -8.77
N ALA A 113 -8.20 28.73 -8.25
CA ALA A 113 -7.51 28.46 -7.00
C ALA A 113 -8.51 28.32 -5.83
N CYS A 114 -8.38 27.25 -5.07
CA CYS A 114 -9.13 27.04 -3.85
C CYS A 114 -8.65 28.03 -2.77
N GLN A 115 -9.53 28.35 -1.84
CA GLN A 115 -9.18 29.24 -0.71
C GLN A 115 -8.18 28.55 0.23
N VAL A 116 -7.28 29.32 0.84
CA VAL A 116 -6.45 28.86 1.96
C VAL A 116 -7.38 28.36 3.07
N GLY A 117 -7.08 27.17 3.60
CA GLY A 117 -7.92 26.55 4.60
C GLY A 117 -7.77 25.06 4.69
N THR A 118 -8.63 24.45 5.49
CA THR A 118 -8.65 23.01 5.74
C THR A 118 -9.69 22.31 4.85
N TYR A 119 -9.25 21.23 4.25
CA TYR A 119 -10.05 20.33 3.40
C TYR A 119 -10.05 18.95 3.99
N THR A 120 -11.09 18.18 3.76
CA THR A 120 -11.17 16.79 4.20
C THR A 120 -10.85 15.87 3.03
N TYR A 121 -10.04 14.85 3.26
CA TYR A 121 -9.83 13.79 2.28
C TYR A 121 -10.41 12.47 2.75
N ARG A 122 -10.76 11.64 1.79
CA ARG A 122 -11.09 10.22 1.96
C ARG A 122 -10.32 9.41 0.95
N ILE A 123 -9.63 8.38 1.42
CA ILE A 123 -8.91 7.42 0.60
C ILE A 123 -9.60 6.07 0.78
N LEU A 124 -9.98 5.45 -0.34
CA LEU A 124 -10.51 4.10 -0.40
C LEU A 124 -9.46 3.23 -1.07
N TYR A 125 -9.21 2.05 -0.52
CA TYR A 125 -8.24 1.14 -1.11
C TYR A 125 -8.54 -0.31 -0.75
N LYS A 126 -7.96 -1.22 -1.52
CA LYS A 126 -7.78 -2.63 -1.17
C LYS A 126 -6.30 -2.94 -1.04
N ARG A 127 -5.98 -3.98 -0.30
CA ARG A 127 -4.66 -4.62 -0.37
C ARG A 127 -4.63 -5.58 -1.55
N LYS A 128 -3.47 -5.76 -2.15
CA LYS A 128 -3.25 -6.85 -3.09
C LYS A 128 -3.63 -8.18 -2.41
N TYR A 129 -4.21 -9.08 -3.19
CA TYR A 129 -4.63 -10.41 -2.73
C TYR A 129 -5.66 -10.43 -1.59
N SER A 130 -6.33 -9.30 -1.32
CA SER A 130 -7.42 -9.18 -0.34
C SER A 130 -8.67 -8.63 -0.99
N GLU A 131 -9.83 -9.18 -0.62
CA GLU A 131 -11.13 -8.62 -1.05
C GLU A 131 -11.65 -7.54 -0.08
N GLU A 132 -10.97 -7.35 1.03
CA GLU A 132 -11.37 -6.38 2.04
C GLU A 132 -11.10 -4.94 1.58
N ARG A 133 -12.10 -4.09 1.73
CA ARG A 133 -12.00 -2.65 1.43
C ARG A 133 -11.71 -1.87 2.69
N HIS A 134 -10.70 -1.03 2.61
CA HIS A 134 -10.30 -0.13 3.68
C HIS A 134 -10.56 1.31 3.30
N HIS A 135 -10.68 2.18 4.30
CA HIS A 135 -10.74 3.62 4.08
C HIS A 135 -9.97 4.39 5.16
N VAL A 136 -9.38 5.48 4.72
CA VAL A 136 -8.72 6.47 5.58
C VAL A 136 -9.36 7.82 5.36
N VAL A 137 -9.64 8.54 6.43
CA VAL A 137 -10.17 9.91 6.38
C VAL A 137 -9.27 10.82 7.19
N GLY A 138 -9.00 12.00 6.66
CA GLY A 138 -8.17 12.98 7.34
C GLY A 138 -8.35 14.38 6.77
N HIS A 139 -7.45 15.28 7.14
CA HIS A 139 -7.53 16.68 6.79
C HIS A 139 -6.24 17.16 6.14
N ILE A 140 -6.39 18.11 5.20
CA ILE A 140 -5.30 18.76 4.50
C ILE A 140 -5.41 20.25 4.72
N SER A 141 -4.32 20.91 5.09
CA SER A 141 -4.22 22.37 5.12
C SER A 141 -3.59 22.88 3.83
N LEU A 142 -4.36 23.62 3.02
CA LEU A 142 -3.84 24.35 1.89
C LEU A 142 -3.33 25.71 2.40
N ILE A 143 -2.06 25.99 2.16
CA ILE A 143 -1.35 27.21 2.58
C ILE A 143 -0.80 27.88 1.32
N ARG A 144 -0.72 29.23 1.32
CA ARG A 144 -0.07 30.02 0.26
C ARG A 144 0.65 31.20 0.89
#